data_3cf0ba00c47ea73d4e16b97832c0345b
#
_entry.id   3cf0ba00c47ea73d4e16b97832c0345b
#
_cell.length_a   1.000
_cell.length_b   1.000
_cell.length_c   1.000
_cell.angle_alpha   90.00
_cell.angle_beta   90.00
_cell.angle_gamma   90.00
#
_symmetry.space_group_name_H-M   'P 1'
#
loop_
_entity.id
_entity.type
_entity.pdbx_description
1 polymer ?
#
loop_
_entity_poly.entity_id
_entity_poly.type
_entity_poly.pdbx_seq_one_letter_code
_entity_poly.pdbx_strand_id
1 'polypeptide(L)'
;MMAVTFGWPALILSINFGLIVVFREYPLIQKAIEVTGSIFLLYLAYQLSRTKSIEDKALDQPIRFVPYFFFQFINPKGVVSALIIITKFIDNGENFLRDTAIVVTICCLSAFLSITTWTLFGGYLKNVLKSKLSIMLYHYSMAFLLVLIVIIFWVN
;
A
#
# COMPACT_ATOMS: atom_id res chain seq x y z
N MET A 1 -11.92 -3.20 3.20
CA MET A 1 -11.72 -3.93 1.94
C MET A 1 -12.00 -3.05 0.72
N MET A 2 -13.22 -2.58 0.50
CA MET A 2 -13.63 -1.79 -0.70
C MET A 2 -12.73 -0.58 -1.01
N ALA A 3 -12.30 0.18 0.00
CA ALA A 3 -11.45 1.35 -0.21
C ALA A 3 -10.10 1.04 -0.90
N VAL A 4 -9.48 -0.10 -0.57
CA VAL A 4 -8.22 -0.53 -1.20
C VAL A 4 -8.49 -1.12 -2.59
N THR A 5 -9.54 -1.93 -2.73
CA THR A 5 -9.93 -2.56 -4.00
C THR A 5 -10.22 -1.54 -5.09
N PHE A 6 -10.87 -0.42 -4.75
CA PHE A 6 -11.16 0.65 -5.71
C PHE A 6 -10.10 1.76 -5.72
N GLY A 7 -9.44 2.02 -4.60
CA GLY A 7 -8.42 3.05 -4.49
C GLY A 7 -7.17 2.76 -5.32
N TRP A 8 -6.74 1.50 -5.39
CA TRP A 8 -5.58 1.10 -6.19
C TRP A 8 -5.78 1.27 -7.69
N PRO A 9 -6.87 0.75 -8.31
CA PRO A 9 -7.16 1.03 -9.72
C PRO A 9 -7.39 2.51 -10.01
N ALA A 10 -8.01 3.25 -9.09
CA ALA A 10 -8.21 4.69 -9.24
C ALA A 10 -6.87 5.45 -9.27
N LEU A 11 -5.90 5.06 -8.43
CA LEU A 11 -4.54 5.60 -8.48
C LEU A 11 -3.88 5.33 -9.83
N ILE A 12 -3.94 4.09 -10.33
CA ILE A 12 -3.36 3.72 -11.64
C ILE A 12 -3.99 4.56 -12.75
N LEU A 13 -5.31 4.69 -12.79
CA LEU A 13 -6.00 5.52 -13.77
C LEU A 13 -5.57 6.99 -13.67
N SER A 14 -5.50 7.53 -12.46
CA SER A 14 -5.11 8.93 -12.26
C SER A 14 -3.68 9.21 -12.74
N ILE A 15 -2.75 8.28 -12.48
CA ILE A 15 -1.37 8.41 -12.97
C ILE A 15 -1.32 8.26 -14.48
N ASN A 16 -2.03 7.27 -15.04
CA ASN A 16 -2.03 7.00 -16.49
C ASN A 16 -2.62 8.16 -17.31
N PHE A 17 -3.68 8.80 -16.82
CA PHE A 17 -4.35 9.89 -17.55
C PHE A 17 -3.85 11.30 -17.23
N GLY A 18 -2.91 11.49 -16.32
CA GLY A 18 -2.42 12.84 -16.06
C GLY A 18 -1.27 12.99 -15.08
N LEU A 19 -1.30 12.30 -13.93
CA LEU A 19 -0.28 12.49 -12.90
C LEU A 19 1.13 12.08 -13.37
N ILE A 20 1.25 11.21 -14.37
CA ILE A 20 2.55 10.84 -14.95
C ILE A 20 3.27 12.06 -15.53
N VAL A 21 2.55 13.02 -16.13
CA VAL A 21 3.11 14.25 -16.64
C VAL A 21 3.63 15.11 -15.49
N VAL A 22 2.83 15.23 -14.41
CA VAL A 22 3.23 15.99 -13.21
C VAL A 22 4.51 15.40 -12.58
N PHE A 23 4.64 14.09 -12.49
CA PHE A 23 5.83 13.45 -11.92
C PHE A 23 7.06 13.60 -12.82
N ARG A 24 6.88 13.66 -14.15
CA ARG A 24 7.97 13.92 -15.09
C ARG A 24 8.45 15.38 -15.04
N GLU A 25 7.50 16.33 -15.00
CA GLU A 25 7.79 17.76 -14.94
C GLU A 25 8.34 18.20 -13.58
N TYR A 26 7.90 17.54 -12.50
CA TYR A 26 8.25 17.91 -11.12
C TYR A 26 8.81 16.71 -10.34
N PRO A 27 10.04 16.24 -10.61
CA PRO A 27 10.66 15.10 -9.91
C PRO A 27 10.74 15.30 -8.39
N LEU A 28 10.75 16.57 -7.96
CA LEU A 28 10.77 16.92 -6.54
C LEU A 28 9.52 16.45 -5.80
N ILE A 29 8.37 16.42 -6.47
CA ILE A 29 7.11 15.91 -5.90
C ILE A 29 7.24 14.40 -5.64
N GLN A 30 7.77 13.65 -6.59
CA GLN A 30 8.03 12.22 -6.42
C GLN A 30 8.97 11.97 -5.24
N LYS A 31 10.07 12.74 -5.16
CA LYS A 31 11.04 12.61 -4.07
C LYS A 31 10.43 12.96 -2.71
N ALA A 32 9.59 13.97 -2.64
CA ALA A 32 8.86 14.33 -1.43
C ALA A 32 7.93 13.20 -0.96
N ILE A 33 7.22 12.53 -1.88
CA ILE A 33 6.36 11.37 -1.58
C ILE A 33 7.22 10.20 -1.07
N GLU A 34 8.35 9.90 -1.68
CA GLU A 34 9.29 8.86 -1.27
C GLU A 34 9.80 9.08 0.16
N VAL A 35 10.27 10.29 0.47
CA VAL A 35 10.77 10.66 1.80
C VAL A 35 9.66 10.58 2.85
N THR A 36 8.51 11.21 2.57
CA THR A 36 7.37 11.24 3.50
C THR A 36 6.86 9.84 3.80
N GLY A 37 6.77 8.99 2.78
CA GLY A 37 6.34 7.62 2.96
C GLY A 37 7.35 6.75 3.70
N SER A 38 8.65 6.95 3.49
CA SER A 38 9.69 6.27 4.25
C SER A 38 9.61 6.64 5.74
N ILE A 39 9.45 7.94 6.05
CA ILE A 39 9.23 8.43 7.42
C ILE A 39 7.99 7.79 8.03
N PHE A 40 6.90 7.71 7.28
CA PHE A 40 5.66 7.08 7.74
C PHE A 40 5.84 5.58 8.03
N LEU A 41 6.55 4.83 7.18
CA LEU A 41 6.85 3.41 7.42
C LEU A 41 7.71 3.21 8.67
N LEU A 42 8.71 4.05 8.89
CA LEU A 42 9.54 4.02 10.10
C LEU A 42 8.72 4.36 11.36
N TYR A 43 7.81 5.31 11.26
CA TYR A 43 6.87 5.64 12.34
C TYR A 43 5.96 4.44 12.68
N LEU A 44 5.44 3.74 11.68
CA LEU A 44 4.65 2.52 11.89
C LEU A 44 5.50 1.41 12.53
N ALA A 45 6.74 1.21 12.07
CA ALA A 45 7.66 0.25 12.68
C ALA A 45 7.91 0.55 14.15
N TYR A 46 8.12 1.82 14.50
CA TYR A 46 8.26 2.26 15.87
C TYR A 46 6.99 2.00 16.71
N GLN A 47 5.80 2.33 16.18
CA GLN A 47 4.54 2.04 16.87
C GLN A 47 4.36 0.53 17.12
N LEU A 48 4.59 -0.30 16.09
CA LEU A 48 4.49 -1.75 16.23
C LEU A 48 5.44 -2.28 17.30
N SER A 49 6.70 -1.82 17.33
CA SER A 49 7.69 -2.27 18.32
C SER A 49 7.31 -1.94 19.77
N ARG A 50 6.44 -0.97 19.99
CA ARG A 50 5.94 -0.58 21.32
C ARG A 50 4.63 -1.25 21.73
N THR A 51 3.97 -1.92 20.82
CA THR A 51 2.68 -2.58 21.08
C THR A 51 2.91 -3.90 21.85
N LYS A 52 2.51 -3.93 23.12
CA LYS A 52 2.73 -5.06 24.04
C LYS A 52 1.53 -5.99 24.18
N SER A 53 0.36 -5.61 23.68
CA SER A 53 -0.86 -6.40 23.75
C SER A 53 -1.71 -6.17 22.50
N ILE A 54 -2.38 -7.24 22.05
CA ILE A 54 -3.56 -7.08 21.21
C ILE A 54 -4.70 -6.79 22.19
N GLU A 55 -4.73 -5.61 22.78
CA GLU A 55 -5.98 -5.15 23.34
C GLU A 55 -6.96 -5.08 22.18
N ASP A 56 -8.14 -5.63 22.38
CA ASP A 56 -9.30 -5.37 21.57
C ASP A 56 -9.68 -3.89 21.72
N LYS A 57 -8.85 -3.00 21.21
CA LYS A 57 -9.33 -1.74 20.70
C LYS A 57 -10.14 -2.12 19.46
N ALA A 58 -11.34 -2.67 19.75
CA ALA A 58 -12.42 -2.57 18.80
C ALA A 58 -12.33 -1.14 18.30
N LEU A 59 -12.06 -0.96 17.02
CA LEU A 59 -12.08 0.37 16.42
C LEU A 59 -13.49 0.89 16.74
N ASP A 60 -13.60 1.73 17.77
CA ASP A 60 -14.88 2.31 18.24
C ASP A 60 -15.56 3.09 17.11
N GLN A 61 -14.86 3.25 15.99
CA GLN A 61 -15.41 3.87 14.80
C GLN A 61 -15.18 2.96 13.58
N PRO A 62 -16.22 2.74 12.78
CA PRO A 62 -16.08 1.99 11.54
C PRO A 62 -15.04 2.68 10.64
N ILE A 63 -14.15 1.87 10.08
CA ILE A 63 -13.14 2.33 9.13
C ILE A 63 -13.84 3.06 7.98
N ARG A 64 -13.68 4.37 7.92
CA ARG A 64 -14.32 5.20 6.89
C ARG A 64 -13.66 4.93 5.53
N PHE A 65 -14.47 4.68 4.52
CA PHE A 65 -14.01 4.40 3.15
C PHE A 65 -13.09 5.50 2.60
N VAL A 66 -13.49 6.76 2.74
CA VAL A 66 -12.84 7.92 2.11
C VAL A 66 -11.36 8.09 2.52
N PRO A 67 -10.98 8.11 3.81
CA PRO A 67 -9.57 8.23 4.20
C PRO A 67 -8.69 7.11 3.62
N TYR A 68 -9.17 5.87 3.61
CA TYR A 68 -8.39 4.73 3.09
C TYR A 68 -8.32 4.68 1.57
N PHE A 69 -9.31 5.22 0.87
CA PHE A 69 -9.26 5.42 -0.56
C PHE A 69 -8.16 6.41 -0.94
N PHE A 70 -8.15 7.59 -0.31
CA PHE A 70 -7.16 8.63 -0.59
C PHE A 70 -5.76 8.27 -0.07
N PHE A 71 -5.66 7.41 0.93
CA PHE A 71 -4.38 6.91 1.41
C PHE A 71 -3.54 6.24 0.32
N GLN A 72 -4.17 5.63 -0.69
CA GLN A 72 -3.46 5.03 -1.82
C GLN A 72 -2.63 6.06 -2.60
N PHE A 73 -3.11 7.30 -2.70
CA PHE A 73 -2.44 8.40 -3.41
C PHE A 73 -1.24 8.99 -2.64
N ILE A 74 -1.22 8.81 -1.33
CA ILE A 74 -0.13 9.28 -0.46
C ILE A 74 0.88 8.15 -0.20
N ASN A 75 0.51 6.90 -0.48
CA ASN A 75 1.38 5.74 -0.28
C ASN A 75 2.48 5.69 -1.35
N PRO A 76 3.77 5.98 -1.01
CA PRO A 76 4.84 6.07 -2.00
C PRO A 76 5.08 4.74 -2.70
N LYS A 77 4.97 3.63 -1.98
CA LYS A 77 5.07 2.30 -2.59
C LYS A 77 3.97 2.09 -3.63
N GLY A 78 2.75 2.55 -3.36
CA GLY A 78 1.63 2.52 -4.30
C GLY A 78 1.95 3.32 -5.56
N VAL A 79 2.34 4.58 -5.39
CA VAL A 79 2.66 5.49 -6.50
C VAL A 79 3.79 4.93 -7.38
N VAL A 80 4.91 4.51 -6.78
CA VAL A 80 6.05 3.95 -7.52
C VAL A 80 5.65 2.65 -8.24
N SER A 81 4.91 1.76 -7.58
CA SER A 81 4.44 0.52 -8.21
C SER A 81 3.50 0.80 -9.38
N ALA A 82 2.59 1.78 -9.25
CA ALA A 82 1.69 2.18 -10.34
C ALA A 82 2.47 2.77 -11.53
N LEU A 83 3.48 3.62 -11.27
CA LEU A 83 4.37 4.15 -12.32
C LEU A 83 5.09 3.03 -13.08
N ILE A 84 5.66 2.05 -12.36
CA ILE A 84 6.35 0.90 -12.98
C ILE A 84 5.36 0.09 -13.84
N ILE A 85 4.16 -0.20 -13.33
CA ILE A 85 3.15 -0.95 -14.08
C ILE A 85 2.74 -0.21 -15.34
N ILE A 86 2.44 1.08 -15.26
CA ILE A 86 2.03 1.89 -16.39
C ILE A 86 3.12 1.94 -17.45
N THR A 87 4.34 2.29 -17.06
CA THR A 87 5.45 2.45 -18.02
C THR A 87 5.87 1.14 -18.67
N LYS A 88 5.60 -0.01 -18.04
CA LYS A 88 6.01 -1.32 -18.53
C LYS A 88 4.94 -2.03 -19.37
N PHE A 89 3.66 -1.78 -19.10
CA PHE A 89 2.56 -2.57 -19.66
C PHE A 89 1.54 -1.76 -20.47
N ILE A 90 1.63 -0.43 -20.48
CA ILE A 90 0.72 0.42 -21.24
C ILE A 90 1.55 1.18 -22.28
N ASP A 91 1.30 0.89 -23.56
CA ASP A 91 1.89 1.65 -24.66
C ASP A 91 1.02 2.88 -25.00
N ASN A 92 1.66 3.99 -25.37
CA ASN A 92 0.97 5.22 -25.76
C ASN A 92 0.50 5.22 -27.22
N GLY A 93 0.44 4.04 -27.86
CA GLY A 93 0.01 3.84 -29.24
C GLY A 93 -1.50 3.57 -29.39
N GLU A 94 -1.87 2.94 -30.51
CA GLU A 94 -3.25 2.64 -30.86
C GLU A 94 -3.99 1.75 -29.84
N ASN A 95 -3.25 0.98 -29.05
CA ASN A 95 -3.79 0.04 -28.05
C ASN A 95 -3.94 0.64 -26.65
N PHE A 96 -3.63 1.93 -26.45
CA PHE A 96 -3.58 2.58 -25.13
C PHE A 96 -4.79 2.29 -24.24
N LEU A 97 -6.01 2.45 -24.76
CA LEU A 97 -7.24 2.23 -23.99
C LEU A 97 -7.45 0.75 -23.65
N ARG A 98 -7.12 -0.15 -24.59
CA ARG A 98 -7.21 -1.60 -24.38
C ARG A 98 -6.22 -2.04 -23.29
N ASP A 99 -4.99 -1.61 -23.39
CA ASP A 99 -3.93 -1.99 -22.44
C ASP A 99 -4.22 -1.41 -21.05
N THR A 100 -4.69 -0.17 -21.00
CA THR A 100 -5.19 0.45 -19.76
C THR A 100 -6.31 -0.38 -19.13
N ALA A 101 -7.32 -0.77 -19.91
CA ALA A 101 -8.45 -1.56 -19.40
C ALA A 101 -8.00 -2.93 -18.87
N ILE A 102 -7.11 -3.61 -19.57
CA ILE A 102 -6.54 -4.91 -19.14
C ILE A 102 -5.77 -4.74 -17.84
N VAL A 103 -4.85 -3.79 -17.78
CA VAL A 103 -4.00 -3.53 -16.59
C VAL A 103 -4.87 -3.18 -15.38
N VAL A 104 -5.82 -2.26 -15.54
CA VAL A 104 -6.73 -1.85 -14.46
C VAL A 104 -7.56 -3.03 -13.95
N THR A 105 -8.07 -3.87 -14.85
CA THR A 105 -8.84 -5.06 -14.48
C THR A 105 -8.00 -6.06 -13.68
N ILE A 106 -6.78 -6.37 -14.15
CA ILE A 106 -5.86 -7.27 -13.47
C ILE A 106 -5.49 -6.70 -12.08
N CYS A 107 -5.21 -5.41 -12.00
CA CYS A 107 -4.88 -4.75 -10.74
C CYS A 107 -6.05 -4.73 -9.76
N CYS A 108 -7.28 -4.55 -10.24
CA CYS A 108 -8.49 -4.62 -9.42
C CYS A 108 -8.70 -6.03 -8.83
N LEU A 109 -8.58 -7.06 -9.66
CA LEU A 109 -8.69 -8.46 -9.24
C LEU A 109 -7.58 -8.83 -8.25
N SER A 110 -6.35 -8.44 -8.54
CA SER A 110 -5.20 -8.68 -7.66
C SER A 110 -5.35 -8.00 -6.31
N ALA A 111 -5.82 -6.74 -6.28
CA ALA A 111 -6.09 -6.01 -5.04
C ALA A 111 -7.21 -6.68 -4.24
N PHE A 112 -8.28 -7.11 -4.88
CA PHE A 112 -9.38 -7.82 -4.22
C PHE A 112 -8.92 -9.15 -3.61
N LEU A 113 -8.19 -9.97 -4.37
CA LEU A 113 -7.66 -11.25 -3.90
C LEU A 113 -6.67 -11.03 -2.75
N SER A 114 -5.75 -10.08 -2.90
CA SER A 114 -4.76 -9.76 -1.87
C SER A 114 -5.42 -9.33 -0.57
N ILE A 115 -6.34 -8.36 -0.62
CA ILE A 115 -6.98 -7.86 0.61
C ILE A 115 -7.88 -8.91 1.28
N THR A 116 -8.51 -9.78 0.48
CA THR A 116 -9.30 -10.92 0.98
C THR A 116 -8.38 -11.90 1.72
N THR A 117 -7.27 -12.29 1.10
CA THR A 117 -6.27 -13.18 1.71
C THR A 117 -5.73 -12.61 3.01
N TRP A 118 -5.36 -11.33 3.04
CA TRP A 118 -4.88 -10.66 4.26
C TRP A 118 -5.94 -10.58 5.35
N THR A 119 -7.21 -10.38 4.99
CA THR A 119 -8.31 -10.34 5.96
C THR A 119 -8.55 -11.71 6.59
N LEU A 120 -8.56 -12.78 5.78
CA LEU A 120 -8.69 -14.15 6.27
C LEU A 120 -7.49 -14.56 7.13
N PHE A 121 -6.28 -14.25 6.66
CA PHE A 121 -5.04 -14.52 7.40
C PHE A 121 -5.00 -13.77 8.73
N GLY A 122 -5.40 -12.49 8.76
CA GLY A 122 -5.49 -11.71 9.99
C GLY A 122 -6.48 -12.31 11.01
N GLY A 123 -7.63 -12.81 10.54
CA GLY A 123 -8.58 -13.54 11.36
C GLY A 123 -8.00 -14.83 11.95
N TYR A 124 -7.29 -15.60 11.15
CA TYR A 124 -6.58 -16.80 11.60
C TYR A 124 -5.48 -16.45 12.62
N LEU A 125 -4.70 -15.43 12.34
CA LEU A 125 -3.59 -15.00 13.18
C LEU A 125 -4.05 -14.58 14.58
N LYS A 126 -5.22 -13.94 14.71
CA LYS A 126 -5.84 -13.60 16.01
C LYS A 126 -6.04 -14.86 16.89
N ASN A 127 -6.35 -16.00 16.28
CA ASN A 127 -6.55 -17.25 16.99
C ASN A 127 -5.24 -17.94 17.42
N VAL A 128 -4.15 -17.68 16.69
CA VAL A 128 -2.82 -18.26 16.96
C VAL A 128 -2.04 -17.40 17.96
N LEU A 129 -2.14 -16.08 17.87
CA LEU A 129 -1.42 -15.14 18.73
C LEU A 129 -2.14 -14.96 20.08
N LYS A 130 -2.12 -16.00 20.94
CA LYS A 130 -2.75 -15.97 22.26
C LYS A 130 -1.77 -15.65 23.38
N SER A 131 -0.49 -15.97 23.23
CA SER A 131 0.51 -15.70 24.25
C SER A 131 1.13 -14.30 24.08
N LYS A 132 1.44 -13.66 25.19
CA LYS A 132 2.11 -12.34 25.21
C LYS A 132 3.42 -12.34 24.42
N LEU A 133 4.15 -13.44 24.49
CA LEU A 133 5.43 -13.63 23.80
C LEU A 133 5.24 -13.75 22.29
N SER A 134 4.24 -14.51 21.83
CA SER A 134 3.91 -14.64 20.39
C SER A 134 3.46 -13.31 19.78
N ILE A 135 2.68 -12.53 20.53
CA ILE A 135 2.25 -11.19 20.09
C ILE A 135 3.45 -10.25 19.96
N MET A 136 4.32 -10.25 20.95
CA MET A 136 5.51 -9.42 20.96
C MET A 136 6.47 -9.79 19.81
N LEU A 137 6.72 -11.08 19.61
CA LEU A 137 7.55 -11.57 18.51
C LEU A 137 6.99 -11.20 17.14
N TYR A 138 5.67 -11.34 16.95
CA TYR A 138 4.99 -10.93 15.74
C TYR A 138 5.16 -9.43 15.47
N HIS A 139 4.96 -8.56 16.46
CA HIS A 139 5.11 -7.13 16.27
C HIS A 139 6.56 -6.72 15.96
N TYR A 140 7.54 -7.33 16.61
CA TYR A 140 8.96 -7.07 16.32
C TYR A 140 9.36 -7.56 14.92
N SER A 141 8.86 -8.73 14.48
CA SER A 141 9.14 -9.21 13.13
C SER A 141 8.51 -8.31 12.06
N MET A 142 7.29 -7.81 12.28
CA MET A 142 6.65 -6.87 11.36
C MET A 142 7.37 -5.50 11.34
N ALA A 143 7.77 -4.99 12.52
CA ALA A 143 8.54 -3.76 12.60
C ALA A 143 9.89 -3.89 11.87
N PHE A 144 10.58 -5.01 12.05
CA PHE A 144 11.81 -5.31 11.33
C PHE A 144 11.63 -5.35 9.81
N LEU A 145 10.57 -6.01 9.33
CA LEU A 145 10.24 -6.07 7.90
C LEU A 145 9.95 -4.68 7.32
N LEU A 146 9.27 -3.81 8.06
CA LEU A 146 9.02 -2.44 7.61
C LEU A 146 10.32 -1.63 7.48
N VAL A 147 11.23 -1.76 8.44
CA VAL A 147 12.56 -1.13 8.36
C VAL A 147 13.35 -1.68 7.17
N LEU A 148 13.34 -3.00 6.98
CA LEU A 148 14.02 -3.65 5.88
C LEU A 148 13.50 -3.17 4.51
N ILE A 149 12.19 -2.99 4.37
CA ILE A 149 11.58 -2.43 3.14
C ILE A 149 12.11 -1.02 2.88
N VAL A 150 12.20 -0.17 3.90
CA VAL A 150 12.74 1.19 3.73
C VAL A 150 14.20 1.14 3.29
N ILE A 151 15.02 0.29 3.92
CA ILE A 151 16.45 0.13 3.53
C ILE A 151 16.57 -0.33 2.08
N ILE A 152 15.84 -1.38 1.68
CA ILE A 152 15.86 -1.91 0.30
C ILE A 152 15.43 -0.82 -0.69
N PHE A 153 14.44 -0.02 -0.34
CA PHE A 153 13.93 1.06 -1.20
C PHE A 153 14.97 2.17 -1.45
N TRP A 154 15.85 2.43 -0.49
CA TRP A 154 16.88 3.48 -0.62
C TRP A 154 18.23 2.99 -1.14
N VAL A 155 18.46 1.67 -1.14
CA VAL A 155 19.72 1.06 -1.64
C VAL A 155 19.63 0.73 -3.15
N ASN A 156 18.41 0.50 -3.69
CA ASN A 156 18.16 0.25 -5.10
C ASN A 156 17.69 1.51 -5.84
#